data_97b0be1e059f34b4924cba7e37d0cd81
#
_entry.id   97b0be1e059f34b4924cba7e37d0cd81
#
_cell.length_a   1.000
_cell.length_b   1.000
_cell.length_c   1.000
_cell.angle_alpha   90.00
_cell.angle_beta   90.00
_cell.angle_gamma   90.00
#
_symmetry.space_group_name_H-M   'P 1'
#
loop_
_entity.id
_entity.type
_entity.pdbx_description
1 polymer ?
#
loop_
_entity_poly.entity_id
_entity_poly.type
_entity_poly.pdbx_seq_one_letter_code
_entity_poly.pdbx_strand_id
1 'polypeptide(L)'
;MLAPAPLMRAHHSFAADYTSQPITLNGTITRFVWMNPHTRIYFDVPDTNGAASGAVTKWECEGSAPGGLLSHGWSRGSLKPGDRVTIEGFPAKARSNVCKARAVKLADGTRLLMD
;
A
#
# COMPACT_ATOMS: atom_id res chain seq x y z
N MET A 1 -7.37 15.80 35.85
CA MET A 1 -7.20 15.73 35.39
C MET A 1 -6.89 15.61 34.10
N LEU A 2 -6.01 15.26 33.57
CA LEU A 2 -5.64 15.36 32.31
C LEU A 2 -5.57 14.13 31.59
N ALA A 3 -6.24 13.93 30.51
CA ALA A 3 -6.32 12.72 29.75
C ALA A 3 -5.08 12.52 28.91
N PRO A 4 -4.63 11.30 28.70
CA PRO A 4 -3.51 11.01 27.81
C PRO A 4 -3.95 10.99 26.34
N ALA A 5 -4.55 12.05 25.90
CA ALA A 5 -5.11 12.10 24.57
C ALA A 5 -4.11 11.83 23.45
N PRO A 6 -2.86 12.26 23.51
CA PRO A 6 -1.93 12.02 22.40
C PRO A 6 -1.69 10.54 22.11
N LEU A 7 -1.59 9.72 23.16
CA LEU A 7 -1.38 8.31 22.94
C LEU A 7 -2.59 7.65 22.31
N MET A 8 -3.76 8.00 22.79
CA MET A 8 -4.98 7.44 22.24
C MET A 8 -5.12 7.82 20.77
N ARG A 9 -4.75 9.04 20.43
CA ARG A 9 -4.83 9.48 19.05
C ARG A 9 -3.92 8.67 18.14
N ALA A 10 -2.72 8.36 18.58
CA ALA A 10 -1.79 7.57 17.80
C ALA A 10 -2.30 6.17 17.54
N HIS A 11 -2.93 5.55 18.55
CA HIS A 11 -3.48 4.21 18.36
C HIS A 11 -4.74 4.21 17.52
N HIS A 12 -5.46 5.32 17.51
CA HIS A 12 -6.68 5.38 16.74
C HIS A 12 -6.45 5.55 15.25
N SER A 13 -5.27 6.03 14.83
CA SER A 13 -5.12 6.45 13.45
C SER A 13 -5.37 5.31 12.47
N PHE A 14 -4.87 4.11 12.72
CA PHE A 14 -5.13 3.00 11.79
C PHE A 14 -6.61 2.63 11.75
N ALA A 15 -7.19 2.32 12.89
CA ALA A 15 -8.59 1.88 12.96
C ALA A 15 -9.56 2.95 12.48
N ALA A 16 -9.23 4.23 12.66
CA ALA A 16 -10.09 5.32 12.21
C ALA A 16 -9.98 5.53 10.71
N ASP A 17 -8.81 5.31 10.13
CA ASP A 17 -8.52 5.69 8.73
C ASP A 17 -8.66 4.55 7.74
N TYR A 18 -8.51 3.29 8.18
CA TYR A 18 -8.50 2.14 7.28
C TYR A 18 -9.50 1.08 7.71
N THR A 19 -10.03 0.34 6.74
CA THR A 19 -10.93 -0.78 7.03
C THR A 19 -10.12 -1.93 7.61
N SER A 20 -10.81 -2.84 8.31
CA SER A 20 -10.15 -3.99 8.91
C SER A 20 -10.07 -5.19 7.97
N GLN A 21 -10.73 -5.13 6.81
CA GLN A 21 -10.73 -6.22 5.84
C GLN A 21 -9.80 -5.86 4.70
N PRO A 22 -8.72 -6.65 4.49
CA PRO A 22 -7.83 -6.35 3.37
C PRO A 22 -8.46 -6.74 2.04
N ILE A 23 -8.02 -6.07 1.00
CA ILE A 23 -8.36 -6.41 -0.37
C ILE A 23 -7.10 -6.77 -1.12
N THR A 24 -7.27 -7.44 -2.25
CA THR A 24 -6.16 -7.82 -3.12
C THR A 24 -6.32 -7.11 -4.45
N LEU A 25 -5.25 -6.43 -4.88
CA LEU A 25 -5.24 -5.64 -6.11
C LEU A 25 -4.09 -6.12 -6.99
N ASN A 26 -4.41 -6.43 -8.24
CA ASN A 26 -3.40 -6.78 -9.23
C ASN A 26 -3.16 -5.55 -10.09
N GLY A 27 -1.91 -5.11 -10.18
CA GLY A 27 -1.64 -3.89 -10.91
C GLY A 27 -0.21 -3.78 -11.40
N THR A 28 0.07 -2.65 -12.03
CA THR A 28 1.38 -2.33 -12.57
C THR A 28 1.92 -1.11 -11.86
N ILE A 29 3.13 -1.21 -11.34
CA ILE A 29 3.77 -0.12 -10.61
C ILE A 29 4.01 1.06 -11.55
N THR A 30 3.64 2.27 -11.10
CA THR A 30 3.99 3.49 -11.80
C THR A 30 5.05 4.28 -11.07
N ARG A 31 5.10 4.16 -9.72
CA ARG A 31 6.08 4.88 -8.92
C ARG A 31 6.23 4.23 -7.55
N PHE A 32 7.45 4.11 -7.07
CA PHE A 32 7.73 3.63 -5.72
C PHE A 32 8.54 4.70 -4.98
N VAL A 33 7.99 5.23 -3.90
CA VAL A 33 8.62 6.29 -3.11
C VAL A 33 9.22 5.67 -1.86
N TRP A 34 10.56 5.71 -1.78
CA TRP A 34 11.31 5.13 -0.67
C TRP A 34 11.75 6.26 0.24
N MET A 35 10.86 6.69 1.14
CA MET A 35 11.10 7.86 1.99
C MET A 35 10.48 7.68 3.37
N ASN A 36 11.05 8.35 4.36
CA ASN A 36 10.44 8.50 5.66
C ASN A 36 9.35 9.57 5.62
N PRO A 37 8.33 9.51 6.44
CA PRO A 37 8.06 8.49 7.45
C PRO A 37 7.42 7.21 6.91
N HIS A 38 6.96 7.23 5.67
CA HIS A 38 6.28 6.08 5.06
C HIS A 38 6.68 5.94 3.61
N THR A 39 6.88 4.69 3.19
CA THR A 39 6.99 4.40 1.76
C THR A 39 5.60 4.51 1.12
N ARG A 40 5.57 4.72 -0.21
CA ARG A 40 4.32 4.78 -0.96
C ARG A 40 4.47 4.08 -2.28
N ILE A 41 3.43 3.35 -2.65
CA ILE A 41 3.37 2.63 -3.92
C ILE A 41 2.24 3.24 -4.74
N TYR A 42 2.57 3.68 -5.94
CA TYR A 42 1.58 4.15 -6.92
C TYR A 42 1.49 3.11 -8.02
N PHE A 43 0.29 2.70 -8.38
CA PHE A 43 0.11 1.64 -9.36
C PHE A 43 -1.24 1.77 -10.06
N ASP A 44 -1.32 1.18 -11.25
CA ASP A 44 -2.53 1.17 -12.05
C ASP A 44 -3.16 -0.21 -11.97
N VAL A 45 -4.47 -0.25 -11.73
CA VAL A 45 -5.25 -1.49 -11.67
C VAL A 45 -6.23 -1.47 -12.84
N PRO A 46 -6.20 -2.48 -13.72
CA PRO A 46 -7.14 -2.52 -14.85
C PRO A 46 -8.58 -2.56 -14.37
N ASP A 47 -9.43 -1.81 -15.04
CA ASP A 47 -10.86 -1.82 -14.78
C ASP A 47 -11.46 -3.09 -15.37
N THR A 48 -11.95 -3.95 -14.51
CA THR A 48 -12.49 -5.22 -14.95
C THR A 48 -13.77 -5.05 -15.76
N ASN A 49 -14.56 -4.03 -15.44
CA ASN A 49 -15.79 -3.76 -16.14
C ASN A 49 -15.56 -3.19 -17.54
N GLY A 50 -14.40 -2.62 -17.77
CA GLY A 50 -14.03 -2.07 -19.04
C GLY A 50 -12.77 -2.72 -19.59
N ALA A 51 -12.63 -4.02 -19.39
CA ALA A 51 -11.40 -4.72 -19.69
C ALA A 51 -10.94 -4.52 -21.13
N ALA A 52 -11.88 -4.43 -22.05
CA ALA A 52 -11.54 -4.26 -23.46
C ALA A 52 -11.06 -2.84 -23.79
N SER A 53 -11.29 -1.87 -22.91
CA SER A 53 -10.96 -0.47 -23.19
C SER A 53 -9.55 -0.11 -22.79
N GLY A 54 -8.88 -0.93 -21.98
CA GLY A 54 -7.58 -0.58 -21.43
C GLY A 54 -7.62 0.45 -20.34
N ALA A 55 -8.81 0.79 -19.85
CA ALA A 55 -8.94 1.76 -18.75
C ALA A 55 -8.37 1.21 -17.46
N VAL A 56 -7.79 2.08 -16.67
CA VAL A 56 -7.21 1.71 -15.38
C VAL A 56 -7.68 2.65 -14.29
N THR A 57 -7.66 2.16 -13.05
CA THR A 57 -7.86 2.97 -11.86
C THR A 57 -6.53 3.17 -11.19
N LYS A 58 -6.20 4.41 -10.87
CA LYS A 58 -4.93 4.73 -10.20
C LYS A 58 -5.08 4.55 -8.71
N TRP A 59 -4.18 3.78 -8.13
CA TRP A 59 -4.15 3.50 -6.70
C TRP A 59 -2.88 4.00 -6.06
N GLU A 60 -2.99 4.29 -4.77
CA GLU A 60 -1.85 4.67 -3.93
C GLU A 60 -1.94 3.91 -2.62
N CYS A 61 -0.88 3.21 -2.23
CA CYS A 61 -0.86 2.51 -0.96
C CYS A 61 0.37 2.89 -0.17
N GLU A 62 0.18 3.08 1.12
CA GLU A 62 1.24 3.46 2.05
C GLU A 62 1.82 2.23 2.70
N GLY A 63 3.13 2.19 2.87
CA GLY A 63 3.82 1.12 3.60
C GLY A 63 4.58 1.67 4.78
N SER A 64 5.25 0.79 5.49
CA SER A 64 6.08 1.17 6.62
C SER A 64 7.29 1.99 6.16
N ALA A 65 7.97 2.61 7.11
CA ALA A 65 9.18 3.38 6.81
C ALA A 65 10.28 2.47 6.26
N PRO A 66 11.20 3.03 5.45
CA PRO A 66 12.28 2.24 4.86
C PRO A 66 13.09 1.44 5.87
N GLY A 67 13.38 2.02 7.04
CA GLY A 67 14.18 1.31 8.05
C GLY A 67 13.56 0.00 8.50
N GLY A 68 12.25 0.00 8.67
CA GLY A 68 11.55 -1.23 9.04
C GLY A 68 11.48 -2.24 7.91
N LEU A 69 11.35 -1.75 6.69
CA LEU A 69 11.21 -2.63 5.53
C LEU A 69 12.51 -3.34 5.16
N LEU A 70 13.65 -2.75 5.47
CA LEU A 70 14.94 -3.40 5.18
C LEU A 70 15.02 -4.77 5.82
N SER A 71 14.51 -4.93 7.04
CA SER A 71 14.53 -6.22 7.72
C SER A 71 13.56 -7.23 7.13
N HIS A 72 12.64 -6.78 6.29
CA HIS A 72 11.68 -7.64 5.60
C HIS A 72 12.08 -7.93 4.15
N GLY A 73 13.30 -7.63 3.79
CA GLY A 73 13.80 -7.93 2.45
C GLY A 73 13.59 -6.84 1.41
N TRP A 74 13.09 -5.69 1.82
CA TRP A 74 12.88 -4.58 0.90
C TRP A 74 14.12 -3.74 0.70
N SER A 75 14.20 -3.09 -0.45
CA SER A 75 15.19 -2.06 -0.73
C SER A 75 14.55 -1.04 -1.66
N ARG A 76 15.27 0.05 -1.88
CA ARG A 76 14.81 1.11 -2.79
C ARG A 76 14.47 0.56 -4.18
N GLY A 77 15.20 -0.46 -4.62
CA GLY A 77 15.00 -1.03 -5.95
C GLY A 77 14.04 -2.21 -6.01
N SER A 78 13.35 -2.53 -4.92
CA SER A 78 12.44 -3.68 -4.91
C SER A 78 11.30 -3.56 -5.91
N LEU A 79 10.80 -2.35 -6.13
CA LEU A 79 9.74 -2.09 -7.11
C LEU A 79 10.21 -1.03 -8.08
N LYS A 80 9.90 -1.24 -9.35
CA LYS A 80 10.24 -0.30 -10.41
C LYS A 80 9.02 -0.06 -11.29
N PRO A 81 8.92 1.12 -11.92
CA PRO A 81 7.83 1.35 -12.88
C PRO A 81 7.78 0.23 -13.90
N GLY A 82 6.59 -0.25 -14.19
CA GLY A 82 6.38 -1.36 -15.11
C GLY A 82 6.29 -2.72 -14.47
N ASP A 83 6.69 -2.86 -13.21
CA ASP A 83 6.59 -4.15 -12.52
C ASP A 83 5.15 -4.53 -12.28
N ARG A 84 4.80 -5.78 -12.54
CA ARG A 84 3.48 -6.30 -12.22
C ARG A 84 3.51 -6.89 -10.82
N VAL A 85 2.54 -6.52 -10.02
CA VAL A 85 2.49 -6.92 -8.61
C VAL A 85 1.07 -7.24 -8.19
N THR A 86 0.96 -7.99 -7.09
CA THR A 86 -0.30 -8.18 -6.38
C THR A 86 -0.14 -7.54 -5.02
N ILE A 87 -0.96 -6.55 -4.73
CA ILE A 87 -0.88 -5.81 -3.47
C ILE A 87 -2.06 -6.19 -2.59
N GLU A 88 -1.73 -6.59 -1.37
CA GLU A 88 -2.71 -6.88 -0.34
C GLU A 88 -2.69 -5.72 0.63
N GLY A 89 -3.83 -5.08 0.85
CA GLY A 89 -3.86 -3.91 1.71
C GLY A 89 -5.24 -3.59 2.24
N PHE A 90 -5.27 -2.67 3.19
CA PHE A 90 -6.50 -2.24 3.86
C PHE A 90 -6.96 -0.92 3.23
N PRO A 91 -8.13 -0.90 2.60
CA PRO A 91 -8.64 0.34 1.98
C PRO A 91 -8.83 1.47 2.99
N ALA A 92 -8.56 2.69 2.57
CA ALA A 92 -8.85 3.86 3.37
C ALA A 92 -10.36 4.06 3.41
N LYS A 93 -10.87 4.50 4.58
CA LYS A 93 -12.31 4.71 4.75
C LYS A 93 -12.81 5.96 4.05
N ALA A 94 -12.02 7.02 4.08
CA ALA A 94 -12.47 8.33 3.61
C ALA A 94 -11.90 8.74 2.26
N ARG A 95 -10.98 7.97 1.68
CA ARG A 95 -10.34 8.30 0.42
C ARG A 95 -10.41 7.13 -0.53
N SER A 96 -10.91 7.39 -1.75
CA SER A 96 -11.01 6.35 -2.77
C SER A 96 -9.65 5.95 -3.28
N ASN A 97 -9.48 4.68 -3.55
CA ASN A 97 -8.30 4.13 -4.23
C ASN A 97 -6.99 4.40 -3.48
N VAL A 98 -7.08 4.36 -2.16
CA VAL A 98 -5.95 4.51 -1.25
C VAL A 98 -5.98 3.34 -0.28
N CYS A 99 -4.81 2.78 0.03
CA CYS A 99 -4.75 1.68 0.98
C CYS A 99 -3.51 1.77 1.87
N LYS A 100 -3.53 0.98 2.94
CA LYS A 100 -2.35 0.68 3.75
C LYS A 100 -1.88 -0.70 3.30
N ALA A 101 -0.71 -0.76 2.71
CA ALA A 101 -0.20 -2.02 2.18
C ALA A 101 0.22 -2.96 3.30
N ARG A 102 -0.15 -4.22 3.19
CA ARG A 102 0.24 -5.27 4.13
C ARG A 102 1.31 -6.16 3.53
N ALA A 103 1.17 -6.49 2.27
CA ALA A 103 2.12 -7.35 1.58
C ALA A 103 2.07 -7.09 0.09
N VAL A 104 3.20 -7.33 -0.59
CA VAL A 104 3.30 -7.21 -2.04
C VAL A 104 3.88 -8.51 -2.57
N LYS A 105 3.21 -9.12 -3.53
CA LYS A 105 3.72 -10.29 -4.22
C LYS A 105 4.26 -9.84 -5.57
N LEU A 106 5.53 -10.14 -5.81
CA LEU A 106 6.23 -9.77 -7.03
C LEU A 106 5.89 -10.76 -8.15
N ALA A 107 6.27 -10.42 -9.37
CA ALA A 107 5.97 -11.24 -10.54
C ALA A 107 6.58 -12.64 -10.45
N ASP A 108 7.71 -12.79 -9.75
CA ASP A 108 8.37 -14.08 -9.57
C ASP A 108 7.76 -14.92 -8.45
N GLY A 109 6.72 -14.42 -7.79
CA GLY A 109 6.04 -15.13 -6.70
C GLY A 109 6.54 -14.78 -5.32
N THR A 110 7.61 -14.01 -5.19
CA THR A 110 8.12 -13.58 -3.89
C THR A 110 7.12 -12.68 -3.21
N ARG A 111 6.82 -12.95 -1.94
CA ARG A 111 5.88 -12.14 -1.15
C ARG A 111 6.65 -11.38 -0.09
N LEU A 112 6.56 -10.07 -0.11
CA LEU A 112 7.27 -9.20 0.83
C LEU A 112 6.25 -8.53 1.74
N LEU A 113 6.48 -8.60 3.05
CA LEU A 113 5.62 -7.94 4.03
C LEU A 113 5.93 -6.45 4.08
N MET A 114 4.90 -5.64 4.22
CA MET A 114 5.04 -4.19 4.18
C MET A 114 4.47 -3.48 5.40
N ASP A 115 3.91 -4.19 6.34
CA ASP A 115 3.43 -3.59 7.58
C ASP A 115 4.33 -3.91 8.78
#